data_af0ca06db0fa115b2ed6f551d6d5d1aa
#
_entry.id   af0ca06db0fa115b2ed6f551d6d5d1aa
#
_cell.length_a   1.000
_cell.length_b   1.000
_cell.length_c   1.000
_cell.angle_alpha   90.00
_cell.angle_beta   90.00
_cell.angle_gamma   90.00
#
_symmetry.space_group_name_H-M   'P 1'
#
loop_
_entity.id
_entity.type
_entity.pdbx_description
1 polymer ?
#
loop_
_entity_poly.entity_id
_entity_poly.type
_entity_poly.pdbx_seq_one_letter_code
_entity_poly.pdbx_strand_id
1 'polypeptide(L)'
;MTAAAEVGGVKFDGIDVGLLEPHIYLDQADEAKKLAEKVSKHGLKVGSLVAPIWAGSAMGTADQRKTFVDMVRKSCEFGQQLKALGVRDYGIVRIDSAAGVSDWAKDPFGNSKLIAQTFQEAADVAAGYGEKLAAEGEICWGGMHSWKHMVELLEMTDRKNVGFQADMSHTFLYTLGYNAPEHRILPVDADLKDREVIQAAIKTVSDALRPWTIDFHVAQNDGSVFGSGSHDKTGRHCQATDPNGLLDIAHDAGYWMRDSAGNYNQALTHICWDGCMFPNAVMEKQQTWNDILAAMVAVRNAQGH
;
A
#
# COMPACT_ATOMS: atom_id res chain seq x y z
N MET A 1 2.61 20.86 5.83
CA MET A 1 1.19 20.87 5.38
C MET A 1 0.36 19.83 6.10
N THR A 2 0.75 18.56 6.12
CA THR A 2 0.04 17.50 6.87
C THR A 2 -0.29 17.93 8.29
N ALA A 3 0.70 18.39 9.06
CA ALA A 3 0.50 18.82 10.45
C ALA A 3 -0.37 20.09 10.61
N ALA A 4 -0.57 20.86 9.56
CA ALA A 4 -1.41 22.06 9.55
C ALA A 4 -2.84 21.80 9.02
N ALA A 5 -3.10 20.59 8.50
CA ALA A 5 -4.43 20.20 8.06
C ALA A 5 -5.34 20.03 9.28
N GLU A 6 -6.55 20.60 9.19
CA GLU A 6 -7.55 20.51 10.25
C GLU A 6 -8.96 20.54 9.65
N VAL A 7 -9.80 19.60 10.07
CA VAL A 7 -11.21 19.50 9.65
C VAL A 7 -12.06 19.20 10.89
N GLY A 8 -12.92 20.14 11.26
CA GLY A 8 -13.80 19.97 12.41
C GLY A 8 -13.07 19.70 13.74
N GLY A 9 -11.88 20.26 13.93
CA GLY A 9 -11.04 20.03 15.10
C GLY A 9 -10.20 18.75 15.04
N VAL A 10 -10.34 17.95 13.97
CA VAL A 10 -9.55 16.74 13.74
C VAL A 10 -8.30 17.06 12.94
N LYS A 11 -7.20 16.42 13.27
CA LYS A 11 -5.90 16.51 12.58
C LYS A 11 -5.39 15.11 12.24
N PHE A 12 -4.36 15.03 11.39
CA PHE A 12 -3.64 13.77 11.20
C PHE A 12 -2.86 13.41 12.46
N ASP A 13 -2.84 12.12 12.78
CA ASP A 13 -2.07 11.57 13.90
C ASP A 13 -0.65 11.18 13.47
N GLY A 14 -0.43 10.92 12.17
CA GLY A 14 0.84 10.45 11.69
C GLY A 14 1.02 10.54 10.17
N ILE A 15 2.11 9.95 9.73
CA ILE A 15 2.48 9.81 8.31
C ILE A 15 3.10 8.45 8.08
N ASP A 16 2.84 7.87 6.91
CA ASP A 16 3.64 6.78 6.38
C ASP A 16 4.87 7.32 5.67
N VAL A 17 5.96 6.57 5.64
CA VAL A 17 7.25 7.08 5.19
C VAL A 17 7.91 6.13 4.19
N GLY A 18 8.13 6.64 2.97
CA GLY A 18 9.01 6.00 2.00
C GLY A 18 10.47 6.16 2.39
N LEU A 19 11.18 5.05 2.56
CA LEU A 19 12.59 5.03 2.96
C LEU A 19 13.51 5.22 1.76
N LEU A 20 13.22 6.22 0.94
CA LEU A 20 13.89 6.50 -0.34
C LEU A 20 14.64 7.84 -0.28
N GLU A 21 15.77 7.89 -0.96
CA GLU A 21 16.43 9.15 -1.30
C GLU A 21 15.57 9.98 -2.29
N PRO A 22 15.54 11.29 -2.14
CA PRO A 22 16.25 12.13 -1.16
C PRO A 22 15.49 12.35 0.16
N HIS A 23 14.42 11.61 0.42
CA HIS A 23 13.56 11.82 1.61
C HIS A 23 14.17 11.24 2.86
N ILE A 24 14.73 10.04 2.77
CA ILE A 24 15.39 9.30 3.87
C ILE A 24 16.67 8.66 3.34
N TYR A 25 17.75 8.80 4.10
CA TYR A 25 19.05 8.22 3.81
C TYR A 25 19.37 7.12 4.84
N LEU A 26 18.97 5.88 4.55
CA LEU A 26 19.07 4.75 5.48
C LEU A 26 20.51 4.45 5.96
N ASP A 27 21.52 4.84 5.19
CA ASP A 27 22.94 4.65 5.54
C ASP A 27 23.50 5.76 6.43
N GLN A 28 22.71 6.80 6.77
CA GLN A 28 23.12 7.86 7.70
C GLN A 28 22.69 7.54 9.13
N ALA A 29 23.66 7.47 10.04
CA ALA A 29 23.46 7.03 11.42
C ALA A 29 22.47 7.91 12.23
N ASP A 30 22.27 9.17 11.88
CA ASP A 30 21.41 10.13 12.58
C ASP A 30 20.05 10.35 11.92
N GLU A 31 19.75 9.63 10.83
CA GLU A 31 18.56 9.88 9.99
C GLU A 31 17.26 9.58 10.76
N ALA A 32 17.20 8.50 11.50
CA ALA A 32 16.04 8.18 12.34
C ALA A 32 15.80 9.25 13.42
N LYS A 33 16.88 9.81 13.99
CA LYS A 33 16.79 10.90 14.97
C LYS A 33 16.25 12.18 14.33
N LYS A 34 16.76 12.55 13.16
CA LYS A 34 16.26 13.73 12.39
C LYS A 34 14.78 13.60 12.07
N LEU A 35 14.34 12.43 11.60
CA LEU A 35 12.93 12.18 11.34
C LEU A 35 12.10 12.27 12.62
N ALA A 36 12.56 11.62 13.72
CA ALA A 36 11.87 11.64 15.00
C ALA A 36 11.69 13.06 15.55
N GLU A 37 12.74 13.88 15.51
CA GLU A 37 12.67 15.29 15.93
C GLU A 37 11.68 16.07 15.06
N LYS A 38 11.68 15.83 13.74
CA LYS A 38 10.78 16.50 12.80
C LYS A 38 9.30 16.14 13.05
N VAL A 39 8.96 14.86 13.19
CA VAL A 39 7.56 14.45 13.41
C VAL A 39 7.08 14.85 14.79
N SER A 40 7.91 14.70 15.85
CA SER A 40 7.58 15.09 17.23
C SER A 40 7.28 16.59 17.34
N LYS A 41 8.08 17.43 16.66
CA LYS A 41 7.85 18.88 16.62
C LYS A 41 6.44 19.26 16.15
N HIS A 42 5.84 18.40 15.34
CA HIS A 42 4.51 18.60 14.75
C HIS A 42 3.43 17.74 15.42
N GLY A 43 3.75 17.01 16.47
CA GLY A 43 2.80 16.12 17.15
C GLY A 43 2.38 14.90 16.34
N LEU A 44 3.16 14.52 15.32
CA LEU A 44 2.89 13.40 14.44
C LEU A 44 3.66 12.14 14.89
N LYS A 45 3.15 10.98 14.51
CA LYS A 45 3.79 9.67 14.62
C LYS A 45 4.17 9.16 13.21
N VAL A 46 4.99 8.13 13.17
CA VAL A 46 5.31 7.39 11.95
C VAL A 46 4.48 6.11 11.92
N GLY A 47 3.79 5.89 10.83
CA GLY A 47 3.01 4.69 10.54
C GLY A 47 3.82 3.61 9.85
N SER A 48 3.34 3.09 8.70
CA SER A 48 4.07 2.11 7.93
C SER A 48 5.29 2.71 7.22
N LEU A 49 6.27 1.84 6.97
CA LEU A 49 7.51 2.20 6.26
C LEU A 49 7.50 1.50 4.91
N VAL A 50 7.82 2.22 3.84
CA VAL A 50 8.00 1.62 2.51
C VAL A 50 9.47 1.27 2.33
N ALA A 51 9.79 -0.02 2.24
CA ALA A 51 11.15 -0.49 2.04
C ALA A 51 11.68 -0.16 0.63
N PRO A 52 12.92 0.35 0.48
CA PRO A 52 13.49 0.72 -0.82
C PRO A 52 14.08 -0.51 -1.54
N ILE A 53 13.24 -1.51 -1.78
CA ILE A 53 13.64 -2.84 -2.28
C ILE A 53 14.01 -2.88 -3.76
N TRP A 54 13.74 -1.82 -4.52
CA TRP A 54 13.88 -1.79 -5.99
C TRP A 54 15.32 -1.81 -6.52
N ALA A 55 16.33 -1.72 -5.64
CA ALA A 55 17.71 -2.06 -5.98
C ALA A 55 17.93 -3.58 -6.14
N GLY A 56 17.01 -4.39 -5.61
CA GLY A 56 16.94 -5.84 -5.72
C GLY A 56 15.78 -6.29 -6.60
N SER A 57 15.39 -7.54 -6.45
CA SER A 57 14.17 -8.13 -7.04
C SER A 57 13.83 -9.43 -6.31
N ALA A 58 12.56 -9.62 -5.98
CA ALA A 58 12.13 -10.83 -5.28
C ALA A 58 12.17 -12.10 -6.14
N MET A 59 12.21 -11.99 -7.47
CA MET A 59 12.37 -13.12 -8.40
C MET A 59 13.67 -13.06 -9.21
N GLY A 60 14.59 -12.17 -8.87
CA GLY A 60 15.84 -11.97 -9.57
C GLY A 60 16.90 -13.04 -9.28
N THR A 61 18.15 -12.75 -9.63
CA THR A 61 19.30 -13.57 -9.27
C THR A 61 19.44 -13.70 -7.76
N ALA A 62 20.27 -14.65 -7.30
CA ALA A 62 20.52 -14.81 -5.86
C ALA A 62 21.01 -13.52 -5.20
N ASP A 63 21.87 -12.74 -5.88
CA ASP A 63 22.36 -11.46 -5.37
C ASP A 63 21.26 -10.39 -5.32
N GLN A 64 20.38 -10.36 -6.31
CA GLN A 64 19.23 -9.42 -6.31
C GLN A 64 18.24 -9.75 -5.19
N ARG A 65 17.93 -11.03 -4.96
CA ARG A 65 17.09 -11.45 -3.84
C ARG A 65 17.73 -11.16 -2.49
N LYS A 66 19.05 -11.40 -2.38
CA LYS A 66 19.81 -11.01 -1.19
C LYS A 66 19.72 -9.49 -0.93
N THR A 67 19.91 -8.69 -1.97
CA THR A 67 19.77 -7.22 -1.87
C THR A 67 18.38 -6.83 -1.39
N PHE A 68 17.33 -7.46 -1.92
CA PHE A 68 15.95 -7.26 -1.48
C PHE A 68 15.80 -7.52 0.04
N VAL A 69 16.25 -8.67 0.51
CA VAL A 69 16.18 -9.05 1.95
C VAL A 69 17.01 -8.10 2.82
N ASP A 70 18.18 -7.68 2.35
CA ASP A 70 19.03 -6.71 3.07
C ASP A 70 18.37 -5.32 3.18
N MET A 71 17.61 -4.88 2.16
CA MET A 71 16.83 -3.64 2.24
C MET A 71 15.67 -3.74 3.23
N VAL A 72 14.99 -4.88 3.27
CA VAL A 72 13.97 -5.14 4.31
C VAL A 72 14.59 -5.10 5.70
N ARG A 73 15.76 -5.72 5.90
CA ARG A 73 16.50 -5.66 7.17
C ARG A 73 16.80 -4.22 7.60
N LYS A 74 17.38 -3.40 6.73
CA LYS A 74 17.68 -1.98 7.00
C LYS A 74 16.41 -1.21 7.36
N SER A 75 15.30 -1.50 6.68
CA SER A 75 14.00 -0.87 6.97
C SER A 75 13.48 -1.24 8.36
N CYS A 76 13.62 -2.50 8.77
CA CYS A 76 13.26 -2.97 10.11
C CYS A 76 14.16 -2.35 11.18
N GLU A 77 15.46 -2.25 10.94
CA GLU A 77 16.43 -1.58 11.85
C GLU A 77 16.07 -0.11 12.04
N PHE A 78 15.72 0.59 10.96
CA PHE A 78 15.25 1.97 11.00
C PHE A 78 13.94 2.10 11.79
N GLY A 79 13.00 1.17 11.57
CA GLY A 79 11.76 1.08 12.33
C GLY A 79 11.98 0.91 13.84
N GLN A 80 12.92 0.06 14.24
CA GLN A 80 13.30 -0.13 15.64
C GLN A 80 13.92 1.15 16.25
N GLN A 81 14.73 1.89 15.48
CA GLN A 81 15.28 3.17 15.94
C GLN A 81 14.16 4.19 16.20
N LEU A 82 13.18 4.30 15.30
CA LEU A 82 12.02 5.19 15.46
C LEU A 82 11.15 4.78 16.67
N LYS A 83 11.00 3.48 16.89
CA LYS A 83 10.30 2.95 18.08
C LYS A 83 11.03 3.30 19.37
N ALA A 84 12.35 3.12 19.43
CA ALA A 84 13.16 3.49 20.57
C ALA A 84 13.12 5.00 20.86
N LEU A 85 12.94 5.83 19.82
CA LEU A 85 12.76 7.28 19.92
C LEU A 85 11.32 7.69 20.27
N GLY A 86 10.39 6.73 20.44
CA GLY A 86 9.02 6.95 20.88
C GLY A 86 8.08 7.55 19.82
N VAL A 87 8.46 7.52 18.56
CA VAL A 87 7.68 8.14 17.46
C VAL A 87 7.00 7.13 16.54
N ARG A 88 7.22 5.82 16.74
CA ARG A 88 6.60 4.75 15.96
C ARG A 88 6.24 3.57 16.86
N ASP A 89 4.95 3.22 16.82
CA ASP A 89 4.42 2.03 17.49
C ASP A 89 3.88 1.02 16.45
N TYR A 90 3.65 1.46 15.23
CA TYR A 90 3.10 0.67 14.14
C TYR A 90 4.19 -0.18 13.48
N GLY A 91 4.09 -1.49 13.61
CA GLY A 91 5.13 -2.45 13.22
C GLY A 91 4.88 -3.05 11.82
N ILE A 92 4.68 -2.20 10.79
CA ILE A 92 4.46 -2.63 9.39
C ILE A 92 5.55 -2.04 8.50
N VAL A 93 6.13 -2.90 7.64
CA VAL A 93 7.01 -2.53 6.53
C VAL A 93 6.35 -2.98 5.23
N ARG A 94 6.06 -2.04 4.34
CA ARG A 94 5.49 -2.30 3.01
C ARG A 94 6.57 -2.80 2.08
N ILE A 95 6.22 -3.81 1.29
CA ILE A 95 7.04 -4.41 0.22
C ILE A 95 6.20 -4.64 -1.03
N ASP A 96 6.85 -4.83 -2.17
CA ASP A 96 6.31 -5.39 -3.42
C ASP A 96 7.30 -6.39 -4.02
N SER A 97 7.07 -6.93 -5.23
CA SER A 97 7.98 -7.91 -5.83
C SER A 97 9.25 -7.31 -6.43
N ALA A 98 9.30 -5.99 -6.62
CA ALA A 98 10.36 -5.30 -7.35
C ALA A 98 10.67 -5.96 -8.71
N ALA A 99 9.63 -6.42 -9.41
CA ALA A 99 9.75 -7.17 -10.66
C ALA A 99 8.63 -6.80 -11.64
N GLY A 100 8.96 -6.66 -12.91
CA GLY A 100 7.98 -6.35 -13.96
C GLY A 100 7.10 -7.54 -14.34
N VAL A 101 5.89 -7.26 -14.80
CA VAL A 101 4.92 -8.28 -15.25
C VAL A 101 5.46 -9.09 -16.43
N SER A 102 6.12 -8.44 -17.40
CA SER A 102 6.68 -9.10 -18.58
C SER A 102 7.80 -10.09 -18.25
N ASP A 103 8.59 -9.81 -17.21
CA ASP A 103 9.64 -10.73 -16.75
C ASP A 103 9.03 -11.89 -15.97
N TRP A 104 8.05 -11.63 -15.13
CA TRP A 104 7.29 -12.65 -14.42
C TRP A 104 6.60 -13.62 -15.39
N ALA A 105 6.01 -13.11 -16.48
CA ALA A 105 5.29 -13.91 -17.47
C ALA A 105 6.15 -14.91 -18.25
N LYS A 106 7.48 -14.83 -18.16
CA LYS A 106 8.38 -15.82 -18.80
C LYS A 106 8.31 -17.20 -18.15
N ASP A 107 8.06 -17.26 -16.86
CA ASP A 107 7.83 -18.47 -16.07
C ASP A 107 6.94 -18.12 -14.86
N PRO A 108 5.62 -17.99 -15.03
CA PRO A 108 4.74 -17.50 -13.98
C PRO A 108 4.82 -18.30 -12.67
N PHE A 109 4.82 -19.62 -12.78
CA PHE A 109 4.88 -20.49 -11.60
C PHE A 109 6.23 -20.44 -10.90
N GLY A 110 7.34 -20.59 -11.66
CA GLY A 110 8.69 -20.52 -11.11
C GLY A 110 8.99 -19.17 -10.49
N ASN A 111 8.59 -18.08 -11.15
CA ASN A 111 8.79 -16.72 -10.66
C ASN A 111 7.95 -16.43 -9.41
N SER A 112 6.69 -16.85 -9.35
CA SER A 112 5.86 -16.72 -8.14
C SER A 112 6.46 -17.48 -6.96
N LYS A 113 7.00 -18.69 -7.21
CA LYS A 113 7.71 -19.46 -6.19
C LYS A 113 8.97 -18.75 -5.68
N LEU A 114 9.74 -18.11 -6.56
CA LEU A 114 10.92 -17.33 -6.17
C LEU A 114 10.52 -16.10 -5.33
N ILE A 115 9.45 -15.39 -5.72
CA ILE A 115 8.92 -14.27 -4.95
C ILE A 115 8.51 -14.75 -3.55
N ALA A 116 7.73 -15.83 -3.47
CA ALA A 116 7.29 -16.39 -2.19
C ALA A 116 8.47 -16.77 -1.28
N GLN A 117 9.51 -17.42 -1.82
CA GLN A 117 10.72 -17.76 -1.07
C GLN A 117 11.44 -16.51 -0.55
N THR A 118 11.58 -15.48 -1.39
CA THR A 118 12.23 -14.22 -0.98
C THR A 118 11.41 -13.51 0.09
N PHE A 119 10.08 -13.52 -0.02
CA PHE A 119 9.19 -12.97 1.01
C PHE A 119 9.28 -13.77 2.32
N GLN A 120 9.44 -15.10 2.27
CA GLN A 120 9.68 -15.93 3.44
C GLN A 120 10.98 -15.54 4.15
N GLU A 121 12.09 -15.41 3.40
CA GLU A 121 13.38 -14.98 3.95
C GLU A 121 13.30 -13.57 4.56
N ALA A 122 12.66 -12.64 3.87
CA ALA A 122 12.43 -11.28 4.37
C ALA A 122 11.53 -11.25 5.62
N ALA A 123 10.50 -12.10 5.66
CA ALA A 123 9.61 -12.24 6.81
C ALA A 123 10.32 -12.80 8.04
N ASP A 124 11.18 -13.79 7.86
CA ASP A 124 11.98 -14.36 8.94
C ASP A 124 12.96 -13.30 9.54
N VAL A 125 13.51 -12.42 8.67
CA VAL A 125 14.28 -11.25 9.10
C VAL A 125 13.39 -10.25 9.88
N ALA A 126 12.25 -9.86 9.31
CA ALA A 126 11.34 -8.89 9.92
C ALA A 126 10.81 -9.34 11.30
N ALA A 127 10.55 -10.66 11.45
CA ALA A 127 10.13 -11.24 12.73
C ALA A 127 11.15 -11.01 13.84
N GLY A 128 12.46 -11.01 13.54
CA GLY A 128 13.53 -10.72 14.49
C GLY A 128 13.49 -9.29 15.04
N TYR A 129 12.83 -8.38 14.34
CA TYR A 129 12.60 -6.99 14.75
C TYR A 129 11.17 -6.74 15.26
N GLY A 130 10.31 -7.77 15.30
CA GLY A 130 8.90 -7.63 15.66
C GLY A 130 8.07 -6.87 14.62
N GLU A 131 8.55 -6.82 13.37
CA GLU A 131 7.87 -6.19 12.25
C GLU A 131 7.07 -7.22 11.45
N LYS A 132 6.00 -6.74 10.80
CA LYS A 132 5.24 -7.48 9.78
C LYS A 132 5.54 -6.88 8.42
N LEU A 133 5.42 -7.70 7.37
CA LEU A 133 5.53 -7.25 6.00
C LEU A 133 4.13 -7.15 5.38
N ALA A 134 3.79 -6.00 4.84
CA ALA A 134 2.58 -5.79 4.06
C ALA A 134 2.95 -5.76 2.57
N ALA A 135 2.50 -6.76 1.82
CA ALA A 135 2.72 -6.83 0.38
C ALA A 135 1.66 -5.98 -0.33
N GLU A 136 2.08 -4.89 -0.95
CA GLU A 136 1.20 -4.04 -1.74
C GLU A 136 1.20 -4.49 -3.20
N GLY A 137 0.04 -4.96 -3.64
CA GLY A 137 -0.13 -5.40 -5.01
C GLY A 137 -0.59 -4.27 -5.92
N GLU A 138 0.20 -4.01 -6.94
CA GLU A 138 -0.12 -3.08 -8.03
C GLU A 138 -0.11 -3.81 -9.37
N ILE A 139 -0.84 -3.28 -10.35
CA ILE A 139 -0.93 -3.87 -11.70
C ILE A 139 0.42 -3.93 -12.45
N CYS A 140 1.43 -3.22 -12.00
CA CYS A 140 2.78 -3.23 -12.59
C CYS A 140 3.72 -4.27 -11.98
N TRP A 141 3.42 -4.84 -10.81
CA TRP A 141 4.32 -5.78 -10.12
C TRP A 141 4.04 -7.24 -10.51
N GLY A 142 5.01 -7.89 -11.12
CA GLY A 142 4.93 -9.30 -11.51
C GLY A 142 4.64 -10.22 -10.32
N GLY A 143 3.69 -11.15 -10.49
CA GLY A 143 3.20 -12.03 -9.44
C GLY A 143 2.24 -11.39 -8.44
N MET A 144 2.01 -10.07 -8.55
CA MET A 144 1.15 -9.27 -7.67
C MET A 144 0.16 -8.40 -8.45
N HIS A 145 0.14 -8.51 -9.78
CA HIS A 145 -0.57 -7.62 -10.70
C HIS A 145 -2.07 -7.92 -10.86
N SER A 146 -2.61 -8.84 -10.07
CA SER A 146 -4.05 -9.08 -9.96
C SER A 146 -4.41 -9.64 -8.58
N TRP A 147 -5.69 -9.55 -8.23
CA TRP A 147 -6.18 -10.06 -6.97
C TRP A 147 -5.97 -11.58 -6.79
N LYS A 148 -6.08 -12.39 -7.86
CA LYS A 148 -5.83 -13.83 -7.78
C LYS A 148 -4.35 -14.14 -7.59
N HIS A 149 -3.47 -13.47 -8.34
CA HIS A 149 -2.03 -13.64 -8.17
C HIS A 149 -1.59 -13.24 -6.74
N MET A 150 -2.22 -12.20 -6.17
CA MET A 150 -1.96 -11.83 -4.78
C MET A 150 -2.36 -12.92 -3.78
N VAL A 151 -3.55 -13.50 -3.93
CA VAL A 151 -4.00 -14.60 -3.05
C VAL A 151 -3.03 -15.78 -3.18
N GLU A 152 -2.74 -16.22 -4.41
CA GLU A 152 -1.80 -17.32 -4.67
C GLU A 152 -0.41 -17.08 -4.07
N LEU A 153 0.11 -15.86 -4.21
CA LEU A 153 1.41 -15.49 -3.66
C LEU A 153 1.42 -15.51 -2.13
N LEU A 154 0.38 -14.98 -1.49
CA LEU A 154 0.25 -14.97 -0.03
C LEU A 154 0.11 -16.39 0.53
N GLU A 155 -0.66 -17.26 -0.15
CA GLU A 155 -0.75 -18.68 0.18
C GLU A 155 0.59 -19.40 0.04
N MET A 156 1.33 -19.17 -1.05
CA MET A 156 2.67 -19.72 -1.25
C MET A 156 3.68 -19.23 -0.22
N THR A 157 3.56 -17.98 0.19
CA THR A 157 4.46 -17.36 1.18
C THR A 157 4.27 -17.99 2.56
N ASP A 158 3.06 -18.30 2.97
CA ASP A 158 2.71 -19.01 4.21
C ASP A 158 3.52 -18.53 5.43
N ARG A 159 3.46 -17.23 5.72
CA ARG A 159 4.09 -16.60 6.88
C ARG A 159 3.09 -15.74 7.63
N LYS A 160 2.93 -15.95 8.94
CA LYS A 160 1.97 -15.22 9.80
C LYS A 160 2.25 -13.73 9.91
N ASN A 161 3.48 -13.32 9.67
CA ASN A 161 3.90 -11.92 9.67
C ASN A 161 4.02 -11.32 8.26
N VAL A 162 3.46 -11.98 7.25
CA VAL A 162 3.25 -11.42 5.91
C VAL A 162 1.76 -11.33 5.67
N GLY A 163 1.31 -10.15 5.26
CA GLY A 163 -0.07 -9.89 4.88
C GLY A 163 -0.14 -8.99 3.67
N PHE A 164 -1.33 -8.51 3.41
CA PHE A 164 -1.65 -7.65 2.29
C PHE A 164 -1.78 -6.19 2.75
N GLN A 165 -1.18 -5.28 2.02
CA GLN A 165 -1.54 -3.87 2.07
C GLN A 165 -2.62 -3.64 1.02
N ALA A 166 -3.82 -3.35 1.47
CA ALA A 166 -4.89 -2.96 0.59
C ALA A 166 -4.76 -1.47 0.28
N ASP A 167 -4.63 -1.14 -1.01
CA ASP A 167 -4.81 0.21 -1.51
C ASP A 167 -6.05 0.26 -2.39
N MET A 168 -6.93 1.25 -2.14
CA MET A 168 -8.22 1.35 -2.84
C MET A 168 -8.05 1.60 -4.34
N SER A 169 -7.04 2.37 -4.74
CA SER A 169 -6.75 2.67 -6.13
C SER A 169 -6.23 1.44 -6.88
N HIS A 170 -5.22 0.78 -6.33
CA HIS A 170 -4.61 -0.39 -6.96
C HIS A 170 -5.58 -1.57 -7.04
N THR A 171 -6.33 -1.82 -5.98
CA THR A 171 -7.32 -2.92 -5.96
C THR A 171 -8.53 -2.65 -6.85
N PHE A 172 -8.92 -1.39 -7.04
CA PHE A 172 -9.91 -1.04 -8.05
C PHE A 172 -9.44 -1.40 -9.48
N LEU A 173 -8.17 -1.15 -9.80
CA LEU A 173 -7.61 -1.50 -11.11
C LEU A 173 -7.55 -3.01 -11.35
N TYR A 174 -7.49 -3.84 -10.31
CA TYR A 174 -7.65 -5.29 -10.44
C TYR A 174 -9.02 -5.65 -11.01
N THR A 175 -10.08 -4.92 -10.64
CA THR A 175 -11.43 -5.18 -11.15
C THR A 175 -11.51 -4.96 -12.65
N LEU A 176 -10.70 -4.06 -13.20
CA LEU A 176 -10.61 -3.71 -14.62
C LEU A 176 -9.73 -4.67 -15.42
N GLY A 177 -8.97 -5.57 -14.76
CA GLY A 177 -8.15 -6.59 -15.40
C GLY A 177 -6.95 -6.05 -16.17
N TYR A 178 -6.41 -4.89 -15.79
CA TYR A 178 -5.16 -4.41 -16.38
C TYR A 178 -4.01 -5.37 -16.09
N ASN A 179 -3.23 -5.69 -17.14
CA ASN A 179 -2.13 -6.68 -17.12
C ASN A 179 -2.53 -8.12 -16.77
N ALA A 180 -3.79 -8.40 -16.41
CA ALA A 180 -4.34 -9.73 -16.14
C ALA A 180 -5.82 -9.79 -16.59
N PRO A 181 -6.11 -9.74 -17.91
CA PRO A 181 -7.48 -9.69 -18.40
C PRO A 181 -8.30 -10.94 -18.02
N GLU A 182 -7.66 -12.08 -17.79
CA GLU A 182 -8.26 -13.32 -17.31
C GLU A 182 -8.81 -13.24 -15.87
N HIS A 183 -8.36 -12.25 -15.10
CA HIS A 183 -8.82 -12.00 -13.73
C HIS A 183 -9.74 -10.78 -13.61
N ARG A 184 -10.14 -10.21 -14.74
CA ARG A 184 -11.10 -9.10 -14.81
C ARG A 184 -12.43 -9.50 -14.15
N ILE A 185 -13.01 -8.56 -13.41
CA ILE A 185 -14.33 -8.70 -12.77
C ILE A 185 -15.36 -7.83 -13.48
N LEU A 186 -15.04 -6.57 -13.69
CA LEU A 186 -15.92 -5.65 -14.41
C LEU A 186 -15.98 -6.02 -15.90
N PRO A 187 -17.18 -6.15 -16.51
CA PRO A 187 -17.30 -6.28 -17.97
C PRO A 187 -16.51 -5.22 -18.71
N VAL A 188 -16.07 -5.54 -19.94
CA VAL A 188 -15.29 -4.58 -20.77
C VAL A 188 -16.10 -3.33 -21.10
N ASP A 189 -17.40 -3.51 -21.23
CA ASP A 189 -18.40 -2.48 -21.57
C ASP A 189 -19.19 -1.99 -20.35
N ALA A 190 -18.69 -2.27 -19.12
CA ALA A 190 -19.32 -1.80 -17.90
C ALA A 190 -19.42 -0.27 -17.88
N ASP A 191 -20.58 0.25 -17.49
CA ASP A 191 -20.71 1.67 -17.18
C ASP A 191 -20.01 1.96 -15.84
N LEU A 192 -18.85 2.56 -15.91
CA LEU A 192 -18.09 2.94 -14.70
C LEU A 192 -18.74 4.08 -13.89
N LYS A 193 -19.91 4.60 -14.31
CA LYS A 193 -20.73 5.50 -13.51
C LYS A 193 -21.79 4.76 -12.70
N ASP A 194 -22.03 3.49 -13.01
CA ASP A 194 -22.93 2.64 -12.23
C ASP A 194 -22.23 2.20 -10.94
N ARG A 195 -22.61 2.84 -9.85
CA ARG A 195 -22.05 2.61 -8.50
C ARG A 195 -22.26 1.18 -8.03
N GLU A 196 -23.40 0.57 -8.28
CA GLU A 196 -23.70 -0.78 -7.82
C GLU A 196 -22.78 -1.81 -8.49
N VAL A 197 -22.53 -1.63 -9.79
CA VAL A 197 -21.63 -2.48 -10.57
C VAL A 197 -20.18 -2.36 -10.05
N ILE A 198 -19.71 -1.14 -9.81
CA ILE A 198 -18.37 -0.89 -9.25
C ILE A 198 -18.24 -1.51 -7.85
N GLN A 199 -19.20 -1.25 -6.97
CA GLN A 199 -19.19 -1.72 -5.59
C GLN A 199 -19.22 -3.23 -5.49
N ALA A 200 -20.00 -3.91 -6.33
CA ALA A 200 -20.01 -5.37 -6.43
C ALA A 200 -18.63 -5.94 -6.82
N ALA A 201 -17.95 -5.28 -7.76
CA ALA A 201 -16.60 -5.69 -8.19
C ALA A 201 -15.55 -5.45 -7.09
N ILE A 202 -15.57 -4.28 -6.44
CA ILE A 202 -14.68 -3.97 -5.29
C ILE A 202 -14.91 -4.98 -4.16
N LYS A 203 -16.18 -5.27 -3.84
CA LYS A 203 -16.53 -6.25 -2.82
C LYS A 203 -15.96 -7.63 -3.13
N THR A 204 -15.97 -8.06 -4.38
CA THR A 204 -15.39 -9.35 -4.80
C THR A 204 -13.89 -9.40 -4.51
N VAL A 205 -13.14 -8.36 -4.85
CA VAL A 205 -11.69 -8.27 -4.58
C VAL A 205 -11.42 -8.20 -3.09
N SER A 206 -12.17 -7.35 -2.37
CA SER A 206 -11.97 -7.18 -0.93
C SER A 206 -12.33 -8.45 -0.14
N ASP A 207 -13.38 -9.17 -0.49
CA ASP A 207 -13.73 -10.44 0.16
C ASP A 207 -12.60 -11.48 0.01
N ALA A 208 -11.91 -11.51 -1.14
CA ALA A 208 -10.80 -12.42 -1.39
C ALA A 208 -9.53 -12.03 -0.61
N LEU A 209 -9.21 -10.74 -0.51
CA LEU A 209 -7.93 -10.25 0.04
C LEU A 209 -8.03 -9.76 1.50
N ARG A 210 -9.22 -9.41 1.99
CA ARG A 210 -9.41 -8.94 3.37
C ARG A 210 -8.88 -9.89 4.45
N PRO A 211 -8.96 -11.23 4.34
CA PRO A 211 -8.39 -12.13 5.34
C PRO A 211 -6.87 -11.96 5.53
N TRP A 212 -6.19 -11.43 4.51
CA TRP A 212 -4.75 -11.17 4.49
C TRP A 212 -4.41 -9.72 4.84
N THR A 213 -5.41 -8.82 4.83
CA THR A 213 -5.17 -7.36 4.93
C THR A 213 -4.75 -6.98 6.35
N ILE A 214 -3.54 -6.42 6.46
CA ILE A 214 -2.94 -5.95 7.72
C ILE A 214 -2.58 -4.46 7.68
N ASP A 215 -2.65 -3.83 6.50
CA ASP A 215 -2.42 -2.41 6.29
C ASP A 215 -3.40 -1.88 5.24
N PHE A 216 -3.78 -0.60 5.29
CA PHE A 216 -4.82 -0.07 4.44
C PHE A 216 -4.58 1.38 4.04
N HIS A 217 -4.51 1.58 2.71
CA HIS A 217 -4.45 2.90 2.10
C HIS A 217 -5.79 3.29 1.49
N VAL A 218 -6.27 4.43 1.91
CA VAL A 218 -7.42 5.11 1.31
C VAL A 218 -6.93 5.91 0.12
N ALA A 219 -7.57 5.75 -1.02
CA ALA A 219 -7.21 6.45 -2.24
C ALA A 219 -8.43 6.66 -3.14
N GLN A 220 -8.32 7.54 -4.13
CA GLN A 220 -9.29 7.74 -5.20
C GLN A 220 -8.68 7.33 -6.55
N ASN A 221 -9.51 6.84 -7.47
CA ASN A 221 -9.07 6.41 -8.80
C ASN A 221 -10.11 6.78 -9.87
N ASP A 222 -9.66 7.11 -11.08
CA ASP A 222 -10.50 7.42 -12.25
C ASP A 222 -10.47 6.32 -13.31
N GLY A 223 -9.92 5.14 -13.02
CA GLY A 223 -9.77 4.02 -13.96
C GLY A 223 -8.65 4.18 -14.96
N SER A 224 -7.90 5.29 -14.94
CA SER A 224 -6.79 5.50 -15.87
C SER A 224 -5.50 4.86 -15.37
N VAL A 225 -4.65 4.50 -16.33
CA VAL A 225 -3.32 3.95 -16.07
C VAL A 225 -2.29 4.67 -16.90
N PHE A 226 -1.10 4.81 -16.37
CA PHE A 226 0.02 5.50 -17.00
C PHE A 226 1.26 4.64 -16.91
N GLY A 227 2.30 5.13 -17.55
CA GLY A 227 3.63 4.61 -17.39
C GLY A 227 4.17 3.95 -18.63
N SER A 228 5.47 3.82 -18.61
CA SER A 228 6.26 3.10 -19.59
C SER A 228 7.48 2.51 -18.87
N GLY A 229 8.00 1.41 -19.35
CA GLY A 229 9.14 0.73 -18.73
C GLY A 229 8.74 -0.15 -17.54
N SER A 230 9.50 -0.11 -16.46
CA SER A 230 9.30 -1.01 -15.31
C SER A 230 7.99 -0.79 -14.56
N HIS A 231 7.47 0.43 -14.59
CA HIS A 231 6.19 0.79 -14.00
C HIS A 231 5.10 0.94 -15.07
N ASP A 232 5.17 0.14 -16.11
CA ASP A 232 4.22 0.17 -17.21
C ASP A 232 2.80 -0.12 -16.71
N LYS A 233 1.85 0.73 -17.14
CA LYS A 233 0.45 0.68 -16.72
C LYS A 233 0.24 0.73 -15.20
N THR A 234 1.04 1.52 -14.48
CA THR A 234 0.73 1.79 -13.07
C THR A 234 -0.53 2.65 -12.92
N GLY A 235 -1.28 2.45 -11.85
CA GLY A 235 -2.52 3.16 -11.59
C GLY A 235 -2.31 4.60 -11.16
N ARG A 236 -3.22 5.50 -11.59
CA ARG A 236 -3.21 6.88 -11.14
C ARG A 236 -4.05 7.04 -9.87
N HIS A 237 -3.43 7.59 -8.84
CA HIS A 237 -4.18 8.12 -7.71
C HIS A 237 -4.70 9.51 -8.03
N CYS A 238 -5.99 9.72 -7.80
CA CYS A 238 -6.66 11.01 -7.97
C CYS A 238 -6.76 11.77 -6.65
N GLN A 239 -6.95 13.09 -6.71
CA GLN A 239 -7.31 13.86 -5.54
C GLN A 239 -8.65 13.36 -4.96
N ALA A 240 -8.82 13.46 -3.64
CA ALA A 240 -10.04 13.03 -2.97
C ALA A 240 -11.33 13.67 -3.54
N THR A 241 -11.20 14.86 -4.09
CA THR A 241 -12.29 15.66 -4.68
C THR A 241 -12.27 15.65 -6.22
N ASP A 242 -11.54 14.72 -6.85
CA ASP A 242 -11.50 14.65 -8.32
C ASP A 242 -12.90 14.33 -8.87
N PRO A 243 -13.46 15.19 -9.78
CA PRO A 243 -14.79 14.96 -10.33
C PRO A 243 -14.90 13.70 -11.20
N ASN A 244 -13.77 13.15 -11.65
CA ASN A 244 -13.71 11.91 -12.41
C ASN A 244 -13.45 10.69 -11.50
N GLY A 245 -13.32 10.89 -10.20
CA GLY A 245 -13.10 9.80 -9.25
C GLY A 245 -14.28 8.84 -9.24
N LEU A 246 -13.98 7.55 -9.31
CA LEU A 246 -14.96 6.47 -9.46
C LEU A 246 -15.34 5.83 -8.12
N LEU A 247 -14.54 6.03 -7.06
CA LEU A 247 -14.76 5.40 -5.77
C LEU A 247 -15.63 6.26 -4.86
N ASP A 248 -16.59 5.64 -4.19
CA ASP A 248 -17.23 6.21 -3.00
C ASP A 248 -16.34 5.93 -1.78
N ILE A 249 -15.37 6.81 -1.57
CA ILE A 249 -14.26 6.59 -0.63
C ILE A 249 -14.76 6.14 0.75
N ALA A 250 -15.78 6.82 1.28
CA ALA A 250 -16.27 6.54 2.62
C ALA A 250 -17.02 5.20 2.72
N HIS A 251 -17.79 4.87 1.71
CA HIS A 251 -18.51 3.61 1.61
C HIS A 251 -17.58 2.44 1.27
N ASP A 252 -16.78 2.59 0.21
CA ASP A 252 -15.99 1.49 -0.37
C ASP A 252 -14.84 1.06 0.54
N ALA A 253 -14.29 1.99 1.36
CA ALA A 253 -13.37 1.65 2.43
C ALA A 253 -13.94 0.61 3.41
N GLY A 254 -15.25 0.63 3.63
CA GLY A 254 -15.94 -0.32 4.50
C GLY A 254 -15.76 -1.78 4.09
N TYR A 255 -15.63 -2.07 2.79
CA TYR A 255 -15.39 -3.43 2.31
C TYR A 255 -14.05 -4.02 2.76
N TRP A 256 -13.05 -3.17 3.03
CA TRP A 256 -11.75 -3.58 3.56
C TRP A 256 -11.73 -3.66 5.09
N MET A 257 -12.46 -2.74 5.72
CA MET A 257 -12.45 -2.57 7.17
C MET A 257 -13.41 -3.53 7.88
N ARG A 258 -14.44 -4.06 7.19
CA ARG A 258 -15.45 -4.96 7.78
C ARG A 258 -15.68 -6.19 6.91
N ASP A 259 -15.96 -7.31 7.56
CA ASP A 259 -16.45 -8.52 6.88
C ASP A 259 -17.95 -8.40 6.51
N SER A 260 -18.47 -9.42 5.82
CA SER A 260 -19.88 -9.48 5.41
C SER A 260 -20.88 -9.56 6.59
N ALA A 261 -20.41 -9.91 7.78
CA ALA A 261 -21.20 -9.91 9.01
C ALA A 261 -21.11 -8.56 9.75
N GLY A 262 -20.34 -7.59 9.22
CA GLY A 262 -20.14 -6.27 9.81
C GLY A 262 -19.06 -6.21 10.89
N ASN A 263 -18.33 -7.31 11.13
CA ASN A 263 -17.25 -7.32 12.11
C ASN A 263 -16.04 -6.56 11.57
N TYR A 264 -15.44 -5.74 12.42
CA TYR A 264 -14.27 -4.96 12.08
C TYR A 264 -13.03 -5.86 11.92
N ASN A 265 -12.19 -5.60 10.91
CA ASN A 265 -10.90 -6.26 10.74
C ASN A 265 -9.92 -5.80 11.84
N GLN A 266 -9.75 -6.64 12.86
CA GLN A 266 -8.92 -6.35 14.03
C GLN A 266 -7.42 -6.22 13.71
N ALA A 267 -6.98 -6.64 12.53
CA ALA A 267 -5.59 -6.44 12.07
C ALA A 267 -5.33 -4.99 11.63
N LEU A 268 -6.39 -4.25 11.28
CA LEU A 268 -6.29 -2.86 10.86
C LEU A 268 -6.39 -1.92 12.07
N THR A 269 -5.27 -1.34 12.45
CA THR A 269 -5.19 -0.32 13.52
C THR A 269 -4.79 1.05 12.97
N HIS A 270 -4.64 1.15 11.68
CA HIS A 270 -4.12 2.30 10.96
C HIS A 270 -4.79 2.40 9.59
N ILE A 271 -5.10 3.62 9.16
CA ILE A 271 -5.49 3.94 7.79
C ILE A 271 -4.67 5.15 7.34
N CYS A 272 -4.17 5.12 6.12
CA CYS A 272 -3.41 6.22 5.55
C CYS A 272 -4.01 6.63 4.20
N TRP A 273 -3.84 7.88 3.82
CA TRP A 273 -4.12 8.33 2.46
C TRP A 273 -2.88 8.14 1.59
N ASP A 274 -3.02 7.45 0.46
CA ASP A 274 -1.97 7.43 -0.55
C ASP A 274 -2.20 8.52 -1.60
N GLY A 275 -1.23 9.44 -1.68
CA GLY A 275 -1.15 10.51 -2.68
C GLY A 275 -0.12 10.22 -3.78
N CYS A 276 0.21 8.97 -4.02
CA CYS A 276 1.15 8.57 -5.06
C CYS A 276 0.74 9.17 -6.42
N MET A 277 1.73 9.62 -7.17
CA MET A 277 1.58 10.25 -8.49
C MET A 277 0.86 11.62 -8.50
N PHE A 278 0.60 12.22 -7.34
CA PHE A 278 0.13 13.61 -7.32
C PHE A 278 1.25 14.54 -7.80
N PRO A 279 0.96 15.51 -8.68
CA PRO A 279 1.94 16.53 -9.04
C PRO A 279 2.39 17.32 -7.80
N ASN A 280 3.68 17.65 -7.70
CA ASN A 280 4.21 18.44 -6.58
C ASN A 280 3.40 19.74 -6.34
N ALA A 281 3.02 20.43 -7.42
CA ALA A 281 2.20 21.63 -7.33
C ALA A 281 0.82 21.43 -6.67
N VAL A 282 0.32 20.20 -6.64
CA VAL A 282 -0.90 19.80 -5.90
C VAL A 282 -0.57 19.56 -4.44
N MET A 283 0.52 18.82 -4.17
CA MET A 283 0.96 18.49 -2.81
C MET A 283 1.46 19.71 -2.01
N GLU A 284 1.86 20.77 -2.69
CA GLU A 284 2.27 22.04 -2.08
C GLU A 284 1.11 22.94 -1.63
N LYS A 285 -0.15 22.54 -1.91
CA LYS A 285 -1.34 23.29 -1.50
C LYS A 285 -1.89 22.79 -0.17
N GLN A 286 -2.09 23.67 0.80
CA GLN A 286 -2.73 23.29 2.08
C GLN A 286 -4.15 22.72 1.87
N GLN A 287 -4.89 23.24 0.87
CA GLN A 287 -6.24 22.76 0.57
C GLN A 287 -6.25 21.27 0.21
N THR A 288 -5.26 20.77 -0.56
CA THR A 288 -5.13 19.34 -0.89
C THR A 288 -5.09 18.49 0.38
N TRP A 289 -4.33 18.91 1.39
CA TRP A 289 -4.22 18.17 2.66
C TRP A 289 -5.48 18.27 3.51
N ASN A 290 -6.20 19.39 3.45
CA ASN A 290 -7.50 19.51 4.11
C ASN A 290 -8.55 18.62 3.43
N ASP A 291 -8.54 18.52 2.10
CA ASP A 291 -9.46 17.65 1.34
C ASP A 291 -9.18 16.18 1.63
N ILE A 292 -7.90 15.79 1.68
CA ILE A 292 -7.46 14.44 2.09
C ILE A 292 -7.97 14.14 3.51
N LEU A 293 -7.74 15.05 4.46
CA LEU A 293 -8.18 14.87 5.84
C LEU A 293 -9.71 14.77 5.93
N ALA A 294 -10.43 15.56 5.14
CA ALA A 294 -11.90 15.49 5.09
C ALA A 294 -12.37 14.12 4.60
N ALA A 295 -11.73 13.54 3.58
CA ALA A 295 -12.04 12.20 3.11
C ALA A 295 -11.74 11.15 4.19
N MET A 296 -10.59 11.25 4.88
CA MET A 296 -10.22 10.33 5.97
C MET A 296 -11.19 10.41 7.16
N VAL A 297 -11.64 11.61 7.50
CA VAL A 297 -12.67 11.83 8.54
C VAL A 297 -14.01 11.22 8.10
N ALA A 298 -14.38 11.35 6.82
CA ALA A 298 -15.60 10.74 6.29
C ALA A 298 -15.53 9.20 6.36
N VAL A 299 -14.39 8.58 6.00
CA VAL A 299 -14.18 7.15 6.16
C VAL A 299 -14.35 6.74 7.62
N ARG A 300 -13.65 7.41 8.54
CA ARG A 300 -13.73 7.13 9.98
C ARG A 300 -15.17 7.19 10.50
N ASN A 301 -15.88 8.26 10.17
CA ASN A 301 -17.26 8.45 10.62
C ASN A 301 -18.22 7.42 10.03
N ALA A 302 -18.05 7.05 8.75
CA ALA A 302 -18.87 6.00 8.10
C ALA A 302 -18.63 4.62 8.73
N GLN A 303 -17.47 4.40 9.34
CA GLN A 303 -17.13 3.16 10.03
C GLN A 303 -17.38 3.18 11.54
N GLY A 304 -17.94 4.27 12.07
CA GLY A 304 -18.38 4.37 13.47
C GLY A 304 -17.26 4.66 14.48
N HIS A 305 -16.24 5.40 14.05
CA HIS A 305 -15.10 5.83 14.89
C HIS A 305 -15.02 7.33 15.07
#